data_9f9634705be24fb04e21d7fa99298ff3
#
_entry.id   9f9634705be24fb04e21d7fa99298ff3
#
_cell.length_a   1.000
_cell.length_b   1.000
_cell.length_c   1.000
_cell.angle_alpha   90.00
_cell.angle_beta   90.00
_cell.angle_gamma   90.00
#
_symmetry.space_group_name_H-M   'P 1'
#
loop_
_entity.id
_entity.type
_entity.pdbx_description
1 polymer ?
#
loop_
_entity_poly.entity_id
_entity_poly.type
_entity_poly.pdbx_seq_one_letter_code
_entity_poly.pdbx_strand_id
1 'polypeptide(L)'
;MNPNEIDIHAALKKYFGFNQFKGLQEQVIKSILNKTNTFVIMPTGGGKSLCYQLPALIQNGTAIVVSPLIALMKNQVDAIRSLSSENGVAHVLNSSLTKTEINQVKKDITSGITKLLYVAPESLTKEEYVDFLQKVPI
;
A
#
# COMPACT_ATOMS: atom_id res chain seq x y z
N MET A 1 -15.80 -23.33 -2.76
CA MET A 1 -14.96 -22.13 -2.84
C MET A 1 -14.93 -21.60 -4.25
N ASN A 2 -15.23 -20.33 -4.42
CA ASN A 2 -15.18 -19.70 -5.74
C ASN A 2 -13.71 -19.63 -6.21
N PRO A 3 -13.36 -20.21 -7.37
CA PRO A 3 -11.97 -20.21 -7.83
C PRO A 3 -11.38 -18.80 -8.08
N ASN A 4 -12.24 -17.79 -8.15
CA ASN A 4 -11.81 -16.39 -8.27
C ASN A 4 -11.68 -15.68 -6.93
N GLU A 5 -11.97 -16.37 -5.83
CA GLU A 5 -11.89 -15.80 -4.49
C GLU A 5 -10.44 -15.84 -3.99
N ILE A 6 -9.94 -14.69 -3.56
CA ILE A 6 -8.57 -14.58 -3.03
C ILE A 6 -8.56 -15.15 -1.61
N ASP A 7 -7.63 -16.08 -1.36
CA ASP A 7 -7.44 -16.63 -0.02
C ASP A 7 -6.60 -15.65 0.83
N ILE A 8 -7.31 -14.83 1.61
CA ILE A 8 -6.67 -13.82 2.45
C ILE A 8 -5.89 -14.41 3.62
N HIS A 9 -6.27 -15.59 4.10
CA HIS A 9 -5.53 -16.27 5.19
C HIS A 9 -4.18 -16.80 4.69
N ALA A 10 -4.14 -17.37 3.49
CA ALA A 10 -2.88 -17.79 2.88
C ALA A 10 -1.97 -16.59 2.62
N ALA A 11 -2.52 -15.47 2.15
CA ALA A 11 -1.77 -14.23 1.94
C ALA A 11 -1.23 -13.67 3.25
N LEU A 12 -2.02 -13.69 4.32
CA LEU A 12 -1.59 -13.25 5.65
C LEU A 12 -0.35 -14.02 6.11
N LYS A 13 -0.37 -15.34 5.98
CA LYS A 13 0.75 -16.19 6.36
C LYS A 13 1.96 -15.94 5.46
N LYS A 14 1.76 -15.83 4.16
CA LYS A 14 2.83 -15.65 3.18
C LYS A 14 3.59 -14.34 3.40
N TYR A 15 2.88 -13.23 3.58
CA TYR A 15 3.48 -11.90 3.65
C TYR A 15 3.84 -11.46 5.07
N PHE A 16 3.05 -11.83 6.06
CA PHE A 16 3.19 -11.36 7.43
C PHE A 16 3.54 -12.44 8.45
N GLY A 17 3.42 -13.71 8.06
CA GLY A 17 3.74 -14.84 8.94
C GLY A 17 2.71 -15.13 10.02
N PHE A 18 1.54 -14.50 9.96
CA PHE A 18 0.46 -14.73 10.94
C PHE A 18 -0.52 -15.79 10.45
N ASN A 19 -1.03 -16.59 11.40
CA ASN A 19 -2.02 -17.61 11.09
C ASN A 19 -3.46 -17.12 11.22
N GLN A 20 -3.69 -16.03 11.95
CA GLN A 20 -5.02 -15.52 12.25
C GLN A 20 -5.03 -14.00 12.21
N PHE A 21 -6.17 -13.44 11.77
CA PHE A 21 -6.44 -12.01 11.87
C PHE A 21 -6.84 -11.65 13.29
N LYS A 22 -6.59 -10.39 13.67
CA LYS A 22 -6.96 -9.84 14.97
C LYS A 22 -8.10 -8.84 14.81
N GLY A 23 -9.05 -8.85 15.75
CA GLY A 23 -10.11 -7.87 15.81
C GLY A 23 -10.87 -7.74 14.49
N LEU A 24 -10.92 -6.53 13.97
CA LEU A 24 -11.67 -6.19 12.75
C LEU A 24 -10.89 -6.38 11.45
N GLN A 25 -9.66 -6.84 11.51
CA GLN A 25 -8.78 -6.89 10.32
C GLN A 25 -9.39 -7.66 9.15
N GLU A 26 -9.94 -8.85 9.40
CA GLU A 26 -10.53 -9.67 8.35
C GLU A 26 -11.71 -8.98 7.67
N GLN A 27 -12.60 -8.38 8.47
CA GLN A 27 -13.77 -7.67 7.95
C GLN A 27 -13.37 -6.46 7.09
N VAL A 28 -12.36 -5.71 7.54
CA VAL A 28 -11.84 -4.55 6.81
C VAL A 28 -11.26 -4.97 5.47
N ILE A 29 -10.44 -6.02 5.47
CA ILE A 29 -9.79 -6.52 4.26
C ILE A 29 -10.83 -7.00 3.24
N LYS A 30 -11.82 -7.76 3.68
CA LYS A 30 -12.91 -8.23 2.81
C LYS A 30 -13.70 -7.07 2.22
N SER A 31 -13.97 -6.03 3.00
CA SER A 31 -14.66 -4.83 2.53
C SER A 31 -13.86 -4.12 1.42
N ILE A 32 -12.56 -3.98 1.62
CA ILE A 32 -11.67 -3.35 0.63
C ILE A 32 -11.62 -4.18 -0.65
N LEU A 33 -11.47 -5.49 -0.53
CA LEU A 33 -11.41 -6.39 -1.69
C LEU A 33 -12.72 -6.40 -2.48
N ASN A 34 -13.85 -6.15 -1.82
CA ASN A 34 -15.16 -5.99 -2.46
C ASN A 34 -15.34 -4.60 -3.10
N LYS A 35 -14.31 -3.78 -3.13
CA LYS A 35 -14.35 -2.42 -3.69
C LYS A 35 -15.34 -1.51 -2.97
N THR A 36 -15.56 -1.75 -1.68
CA THR A 36 -16.45 -0.94 -0.84
C THR A 36 -15.63 0.10 -0.10
N ASN A 37 -16.08 1.36 -0.13
CA ASN A 37 -15.47 2.42 0.67
C ASN A 37 -15.62 2.07 2.15
N THR A 38 -14.52 2.11 2.88
CA THR A 38 -14.46 1.58 4.25
C THR A 38 -13.86 2.62 5.19
N PHE A 39 -14.58 2.94 6.26
CA PHE A 39 -14.08 3.78 7.35
C PHE A 39 -13.81 2.92 8.57
N VAL A 40 -12.61 3.03 9.15
CA VAL A 40 -12.17 2.15 10.23
C VAL A 40 -11.61 2.97 11.39
N ILE A 41 -12.09 2.68 12.61
CA ILE A 41 -11.52 3.20 13.84
C ILE A 41 -10.98 2.02 14.63
N MET A 42 -9.67 2.04 14.89
CA MET A 42 -8.99 1.01 15.65
C MET A 42 -8.04 1.65 16.67
N PRO A 43 -7.86 1.06 17.85
CA PRO A 43 -6.91 1.57 18.83
C PRO A 43 -5.47 1.45 18.32
N THR A 44 -4.56 2.25 18.88
CA THR A 44 -3.13 2.16 18.63
C THR A 44 -2.65 0.74 18.98
N GLY A 45 -1.86 0.13 18.09
CA GLY A 45 -1.42 -1.25 18.27
C GLY A 45 -2.43 -2.30 17.81
N GLY A 46 -3.56 -1.89 17.22
CA GLY A 46 -4.58 -2.81 16.71
C GLY A 46 -4.30 -3.41 15.34
N GLY A 47 -3.11 -3.16 14.76
CA GLY A 47 -2.74 -3.71 13.46
C GLY A 47 -3.40 -3.00 12.29
N LYS A 48 -3.57 -1.68 12.37
CA LYS A 48 -4.22 -0.87 11.32
C LYS A 48 -3.53 -0.99 9.97
N SER A 49 -2.22 -0.96 9.96
CA SER A 49 -1.42 -0.97 8.72
C SER A 49 -1.68 -2.21 7.88
N LEU A 50 -1.79 -3.36 8.51
CA LEU A 50 -2.06 -4.62 7.83
C LEU A 50 -3.38 -4.58 7.05
N CYS A 51 -4.37 -3.86 7.55
CA CYS A 51 -5.69 -3.76 6.94
C CYS A 51 -5.66 -3.19 5.52
N TYR A 52 -4.72 -2.31 5.19
CA TYR A 52 -4.56 -1.81 3.83
C TYR A 52 -3.35 -2.39 3.11
N GLN A 53 -2.31 -2.78 3.85
CA GLN A 53 -1.11 -3.35 3.25
C GLN A 53 -1.39 -4.71 2.60
N LEU A 54 -2.12 -5.59 3.28
CA LEU A 54 -2.41 -6.91 2.74
C LEU A 54 -3.25 -6.83 1.45
N PRO A 55 -4.36 -6.10 1.39
CA PRO A 55 -5.09 -5.94 0.13
C PRO A 55 -4.24 -5.36 -0.99
N ALA A 56 -3.37 -4.39 -0.69
CA ALA A 56 -2.50 -3.78 -1.68
C ALA A 56 -1.54 -4.79 -2.30
N LEU A 57 -0.98 -5.69 -1.47
CA LEU A 57 -0.01 -6.68 -1.93
C LEU A 57 -0.63 -7.75 -2.83
N ILE A 58 -1.91 -8.05 -2.67
CA ILE A 58 -2.57 -9.15 -3.40
C ILE A 58 -3.44 -8.67 -4.56
N GLN A 59 -3.69 -7.37 -4.70
CA GLN A 59 -4.45 -6.81 -5.81
C GLN A 59 -3.52 -6.34 -6.93
N ASN A 60 -4.06 -6.22 -8.13
CA ASN A 60 -3.37 -5.58 -9.25
C ASN A 60 -3.35 -4.06 -9.05
N GLY A 61 -2.29 -3.42 -9.55
CA GLY A 61 -2.14 -1.97 -9.45
C GLY A 61 -1.43 -1.53 -8.18
N THR A 62 -1.45 -0.24 -7.93
CA THR A 62 -0.76 0.41 -6.82
C THR A 62 -1.78 1.06 -5.88
N ALA A 63 -1.68 0.78 -4.59
CA ALA A 63 -2.45 1.48 -3.57
C ALA A 63 -1.74 2.77 -3.17
N ILE A 64 -2.49 3.87 -3.10
CA ILE A 64 -1.96 5.15 -2.63
C ILE A 64 -2.34 5.31 -1.17
N VAL A 65 -1.34 5.55 -0.31
CA VAL A 65 -1.52 5.80 1.12
C VAL A 65 -1.16 7.26 1.39
N VAL A 66 -2.13 8.07 1.79
CA VAL A 66 -1.91 9.48 2.08
C VAL A 66 -1.68 9.65 3.58
N SER A 67 -0.53 10.21 3.94
CA SER A 67 -0.17 10.44 5.35
C SER A 67 0.62 11.74 5.49
N PRO A 68 0.32 12.58 6.51
CA PRO A 68 1.10 13.78 6.77
C PRO A 68 2.41 13.51 7.52
N LEU A 69 2.63 12.30 8.00
CA LEU A 69 3.75 11.94 8.87
C LEU A 69 4.86 11.28 8.07
N ILE A 70 5.80 12.08 7.57
CA ILE A 70 6.89 11.62 6.68
C ILE A 70 7.75 10.54 7.33
N ALA A 71 8.11 10.70 8.61
CA ALA A 71 8.93 9.70 9.31
C ALA A 71 8.20 8.36 9.44
N LEU A 72 6.90 8.38 9.70
CA LEU A 72 6.09 7.18 9.78
C LEU A 72 6.00 6.47 8.42
N MET A 73 5.84 7.25 7.35
CA MET A 73 5.80 6.69 5.99
C MET A 73 7.09 5.93 5.65
N LYS A 74 8.24 6.51 6.00
CA LYS A 74 9.53 5.85 5.77
C LYS A 74 9.62 4.53 6.52
N ASN A 75 9.23 4.52 7.80
CA ASN A 75 9.24 3.31 8.61
C ASN A 75 8.34 2.23 8.02
N GLN A 76 7.17 2.60 7.52
CA GLN A 76 6.24 1.66 6.92
C GLN A 76 6.76 1.11 5.58
N VAL A 77 7.37 1.96 4.76
CA VAL A 77 7.99 1.52 3.50
C VAL A 77 9.13 0.53 3.78
N ASP A 78 9.99 0.83 4.75
CA ASP A 78 11.08 -0.06 5.12
C ASP A 78 10.55 -1.41 5.61
N ALA A 79 9.49 -1.41 6.40
CA ALA A 79 8.85 -2.65 6.88
C ALA A 79 8.29 -3.49 5.73
N ILE A 80 7.62 -2.87 4.76
CA ILE A 80 7.08 -3.58 3.60
C ILE A 80 8.21 -4.12 2.71
N ARG A 81 9.26 -3.34 2.49
CA ARG A 81 10.41 -3.80 1.71
C ARG A 81 11.09 -5.01 2.33
N SER A 82 11.08 -5.13 3.66
CA SER A 82 11.64 -6.28 4.36
C SER A 82 10.83 -7.57 4.14
N LEU A 83 9.56 -7.46 3.76
CA LEU A 83 8.69 -8.60 3.49
C LEU A 83 8.80 -9.11 2.05
N SER A 84 9.48 -8.38 1.18
CA SER A 84 9.56 -8.67 -0.25
C SER A 84 11.01 -8.72 -0.72
N SER A 85 11.28 -9.51 -1.77
CA SER A 85 12.56 -9.49 -2.47
C SER A 85 12.73 -8.27 -3.37
N GLU A 86 11.64 -7.53 -3.64
CA GLU A 86 11.64 -6.35 -4.50
C GLU A 86 11.56 -5.08 -3.67
N ASN A 87 12.63 -4.27 -3.66
CA ASN A 87 12.63 -2.97 -2.96
C ASN A 87 11.60 -2.00 -3.54
N GLY A 88 11.33 -2.10 -4.82
CA GLY A 88 10.33 -1.27 -5.50
C GLY A 88 8.88 -1.54 -5.13
N VAL A 89 8.61 -2.54 -4.29
CA VAL A 89 7.26 -2.90 -3.86
C VAL A 89 6.54 -1.74 -3.15
N ALA A 90 7.30 -0.88 -2.48
CA ALA A 90 6.77 0.29 -1.79
C ALA A 90 7.70 1.48 -1.98
N HIS A 91 7.13 2.66 -2.14
CA HIS A 91 7.85 3.92 -2.27
C HIS A 91 7.18 5.03 -1.48
N VAL A 92 7.95 6.06 -1.16
CA VAL A 92 7.45 7.33 -0.62
C VAL A 92 7.56 8.39 -1.70
N LEU A 93 6.53 9.21 -1.88
CA LEU A 93 6.54 10.36 -2.74
C LEU A 93 6.36 11.62 -1.89
N ASN A 94 7.43 12.41 -1.75
CA ASN A 94 7.40 13.66 -1.01
C ASN A 94 8.35 14.69 -1.65
N SER A 95 8.36 15.91 -1.13
CA SER A 95 9.14 17.01 -1.69
C SER A 95 10.65 16.89 -1.53
N SER A 96 11.12 15.95 -0.71
CA SER A 96 12.57 15.76 -0.45
C SER A 96 13.26 14.84 -1.45
N LEU A 97 12.49 14.18 -2.34
CA LEU A 97 13.07 13.26 -3.32
C LEU A 97 13.84 14.00 -4.41
N THR A 98 14.96 13.43 -4.81
CA THR A 98 15.70 13.88 -5.98
C THR A 98 14.95 13.50 -7.26
N LYS A 99 15.32 14.14 -8.38
CA LYS A 99 14.73 13.82 -9.69
C LYS A 99 14.98 12.35 -10.07
N THR A 100 16.15 11.82 -9.77
CA THR A 100 16.49 10.42 -10.03
C THR A 100 15.60 9.48 -9.23
N GLU A 101 15.37 9.79 -7.95
CA GLU A 101 14.48 9.00 -7.09
C GLU A 101 13.04 9.03 -7.59
N ILE A 102 12.53 10.20 -8.01
CA ILE A 102 11.19 10.34 -8.57
C ILE A 102 11.06 9.50 -9.85
N ASN A 103 12.07 9.54 -10.73
CA ASN A 103 12.05 8.75 -11.96
C ASN A 103 12.02 7.25 -11.67
N GLN A 104 12.74 6.80 -10.64
CA GLN A 104 12.71 5.39 -10.24
C GLN A 104 11.33 4.98 -9.72
N VAL A 105 10.69 5.82 -8.93
CA VAL A 105 9.33 5.61 -8.45
C VAL A 105 8.36 5.46 -9.62
N LYS A 106 8.41 6.38 -10.58
CA LYS A 106 7.55 6.34 -11.77
C LYS A 106 7.77 5.06 -12.60
N LYS A 107 9.01 4.65 -12.76
CA LYS A 107 9.35 3.43 -13.50
C LYS A 107 8.78 2.20 -12.82
N ASP A 108 8.93 2.08 -11.51
CA ASP A 108 8.46 0.93 -10.74
C ASP A 108 6.93 0.84 -10.74
N ILE A 109 6.23 1.97 -10.66
CA ILE A 109 4.77 2.00 -10.75
C ILE A 109 4.31 1.56 -12.14
N THR A 110 4.92 2.12 -13.18
CA THR A 110 4.55 1.80 -14.57
C THR A 110 4.78 0.34 -14.91
N SER A 111 5.84 -0.27 -14.37
CA SER A 111 6.16 -1.68 -14.61
C SER A 111 5.34 -2.65 -13.75
N GLY A 112 4.53 -2.15 -12.82
CA GLY A 112 3.69 -2.99 -11.97
C GLY A 112 4.37 -3.56 -10.73
N ILE A 113 5.61 -3.17 -10.45
CA ILE A 113 6.37 -3.63 -9.29
C ILE A 113 5.82 -3.03 -8.00
N THR A 114 5.47 -1.73 -8.03
CA THR A 114 5.04 -1.00 -6.84
C THR A 114 3.61 -1.34 -6.47
N LYS A 115 3.41 -1.82 -5.24
CA LYS A 115 2.10 -2.15 -4.67
C LYS A 115 1.57 -1.07 -3.73
N LEU A 116 2.48 -0.33 -3.09
CA LEU A 116 2.13 0.72 -2.14
C LEU A 116 2.95 1.98 -2.44
N LEU A 117 2.26 3.09 -2.60
CA LEU A 117 2.87 4.41 -2.74
C LEU A 117 2.37 5.29 -1.60
N TYR A 118 3.29 5.64 -0.70
CA TYR A 118 3.01 6.54 0.41
C TYR A 118 3.25 7.98 -0.04
N VAL A 119 2.24 8.82 0.09
CA VAL A 119 2.24 10.18 -0.46
C VAL A 119 1.96 11.18 0.64
N ALA A 120 2.80 12.21 0.74
CA ALA A 120 2.49 13.37 1.59
C ALA A 120 1.38 14.20 0.92
N PRO A 121 0.43 14.75 1.72
CA PRO A 121 -0.70 15.50 1.15
C PRO A 121 -0.29 16.65 0.23
N GLU A 122 0.79 17.35 0.56
CA GLU A 122 1.29 18.47 -0.25
C GLU A 122 1.79 18.02 -1.63
N SER A 123 2.22 16.77 -1.77
CA SER A 123 2.64 16.24 -3.08
C SER A 123 1.46 16.08 -4.04
N LEU A 124 0.25 15.88 -3.51
CA LEU A 124 -0.96 15.75 -4.33
C LEU A 124 -1.45 17.09 -4.87
N THR A 125 -0.88 18.22 -4.43
CA THR A 125 -1.17 19.53 -5.00
C THR A 125 -0.31 19.84 -6.23
N LYS A 126 0.73 19.03 -6.50
CA LYS A 126 1.58 19.21 -7.66
C LYS A 126 0.93 18.55 -8.88
N GLU A 127 0.66 19.35 -9.88
CA GLU A 127 -0.05 18.93 -11.09
C GLU A 127 0.66 17.77 -11.80
N GLU A 128 1.98 17.79 -11.86
CA GLU A 128 2.76 16.74 -12.52
C GLU A 128 2.56 15.36 -11.87
N TYR A 129 2.42 15.32 -10.54
CA TYR A 129 2.18 14.06 -9.83
C TYR A 129 0.76 13.56 -10.02
N VAL A 130 -0.21 14.46 -9.97
CA VAL A 130 -1.60 14.11 -10.23
C VAL A 130 -1.78 13.57 -11.65
N ASP A 131 -1.20 14.25 -12.63
CA ASP A 131 -1.25 13.83 -14.03
C ASP A 131 -0.64 12.45 -14.21
N PHE A 132 0.51 12.18 -13.58
CA PHE A 132 1.15 10.88 -13.66
C PHE A 132 0.27 9.78 -13.03
N LEU A 133 -0.27 10.03 -11.83
CA LEU A 133 -1.07 9.04 -11.11
C LEU A 133 -2.39 8.70 -11.82
N GLN A 134 -2.93 9.63 -12.61
CA GLN A 134 -4.12 9.37 -13.40
C GLN A 134 -3.88 8.41 -14.58
N LYS A 135 -2.62 8.24 -14.98
CA LYS A 135 -2.24 7.43 -16.15
C LYS A 135 -1.79 6.02 -15.79
N VAL A 136 -1.72 5.68 -14.51
CA VAL A 136 -1.23 4.38 -14.04
C VAL A 136 -2.32 3.63 -13.29
N PRO A 137 -2.23 2.29 -13.18
CA PRO A 137 -3.23 1.49 -12.45
C PRO A 137 -3.14 1.75 -10.94
N ILE A 138 -4.20 2.31 -10.39
CA ILE A 138 -4.35 2.58 -8.96
C ILE A 138 -5.48 1.71 -8.40
#